data_f949b5844593dc7804107ed4d621a52a
#
_entry.id   f949b5844593dc7804107ed4d621a52a
#
_cell.length_a   1.000
_cell.length_b   1.000
_cell.length_c   1.000
_cell.angle_alpha   90.00
_cell.angle_beta   90.00
_cell.angle_gamma   90.00
#
_symmetry.space_group_name_H-M   'P 1'
#
loop_
_entity.id
_entity.type
_entity.pdbx_description
1 polymer ?
#
loop_
_entity_poly.entity_id
_entity_poly.type
_entity_poly.pdbx_seq_one_letter_code
_entity_poly.pdbx_strand_id
1 'polypeptide(L)'
;QRQMCIRDSLYLEGSDQHRGWFHSSLLTGTMLDGRPPYNQLLTHGFCVDEKGEKMSKSKGNVVRPQEINDKYGAEILRLWVASTDYSGELRLGPTIINRVVESYRRIRNTLRFLLANTSDFSMEKDAVPVEDMLELDRWAVAYAADFQKRVLVEYGSYRFHNVVTLLQTFASTDLGSFYLDVLKDRLYTTGAQSFARRSAQTALYLITAMLLRLIAPILSFTAEEAFKLFSPNADETIFTETFLKLPEVKDADALLAKLSLI
;
A
#
# COMPACT_ATOMS: atom_id res chain seq x y z
N GLN A 1 29.97 13.79 4.94
CA GLN A 1 28.55 13.60 4.54
C GLN A 1 28.39 12.98 3.15
N ARG A 2 29.14 13.43 2.11
CA ARG A 2 29.07 12.85 0.76
C ARG A 2 29.45 11.35 0.71
N GLN A 3 30.40 10.92 1.52
CA GLN A 3 30.84 9.51 1.54
C GLN A 3 29.84 8.58 2.24
N MET A 4 29.04 9.05 3.20
CA MET A 4 28.00 8.25 3.85
C MET A 4 26.86 7.90 2.90
N CYS A 5 26.41 8.86 2.08
CA CYS A 5 25.29 8.62 1.14
C CYS A 5 25.64 7.68 -0.04
N ILE A 6 26.93 7.47 -0.34
CA ILE A 6 27.36 6.62 -1.48
C ILE A 6 27.40 5.14 -1.09
N ARG A 7 27.37 4.78 0.19
CA ARG A 7 27.65 3.42 0.68
C ARG A 7 26.46 2.65 1.26
N ASP A 8 25.31 3.28 1.36
CA ASP A 8 24.09 2.70 1.98
C ASP A 8 23.03 2.34 0.97
N SER A 9 23.32 2.54 -0.31
CA SER A 9 22.30 2.59 -1.32
C SER A 9 21.95 1.20 -1.86
N LEU A 10 20.70 1.11 -2.27
CA LEU A 10 20.18 0.15 -3.19
C LEU A 10 20.50 0.63 -4.61
N TYR A 11 21.24 -0.17 -5.39
CA TYR A 11 21.39 0.04 -6.83
C TYR A 11 20.21 -0.62 -7.54
N LEU A 12 19.45 0.17 -8.31
CA LEU A 12 18.24 -0.26 -8.99
C LEU A 12 18.27 0.16 -10.45
N GLU A 13 18.35 -0.81 -11.35
CA GLU A 13 18.36 -0.61 -12.81
C GLU A 13 17.91 -1.86 -13.56
N GLY A 14 17.84 -1.77 -14.88
CA GLY A 14 17.60 -2.90 -15.76
C GLY A 14 18.71 -3.95 -15.72
N SER A 15 18.38 -5.16 -16.08
CA SER A 15 19.31 -6.30 -16.09
C SER A 15 20.50 -6.14 -17.05
N ASP A 16 20.42 -5.24 -18.04
CA ASP A 16 21.52 -4.88 -18.93
C ASP A 16 22.69 -4.22 -18.21
N GLN A 17 22.45 -3.58 -17.05
CA GLN A 17 23.46 -2.90 -16.26
C GLN A 17 24.45 -3.83 -15.55
N HIS A 18 24.20 -5.14 -15.56
CA HIS A 18 25.22 -6.13 -15.20
C HIS A 18 26.47 -6.08 -16.08
N ARG A 19 26.34 -5.58 -17.31
CA ARG A 19 27.46 -5.32 -18.23
C ARG A 19 27.72 -3.82 -18.45
N GLY A 20 27.20 -2.97 -17.59
CA GLY A 20 27.32 -1.51 -17.66
C GLY A 20 27.71 -0.91 -16.32
N TRP A 21 26.84 -0.08 -15.78
CA TRP A 21 27.09 0.67 -14.55
C TRP A 21 27.40 -0.22 -13.34
N PHE A 22 26.64 -1.27 -13.12
CA PHE A 22 26.88 -2.17 -11.98
C PHE A 22 28.28 -2.77 -12.02
N HIS A 23 28.71 -3.24 -13.20
CA HIS A 23 30.01 -3.83 -13.40
C HIS A 23 31.14 -2.83 -13.14
N SER A 24 31.09 -1.65 -13.78
CA SER A 24 32.08 -0.61 -13.61
C SER A 24 32.18 -0.11 -12.17
N SER A 25 31.01 0.13 -11.53
CA SER A 25 30.92 0.59 -10.16
C SER A 25 31.44 -0.45 -9.15
N LEU A 26 31.13 -1.73 -9.36
CA LEU A 26 31.62 -2.84 -8.54
C LEU A 26 33.15 -2.94 -8.60
N LEU A 27 33.72 -2.95 -9.80
CA LEU A 27 35.17 -3.07 -9.98
C LEU A 27 35.92 -1.90 -9.37
N THR A 28 35.51 -0.66 -9.68
CA THR A 28 36.16 0.55 -9.15
C THR A 28 36.03 0.65 -7.63
N GLY A 29 34.85 0.39 -7.08
CA GLY A 29 34.62 0.40 -5.62
C GLY A 29 35.45 -0.67 -4.91
N THR A 30 35.51 -1.88 -5.45
CA THR A 30 36.30 -2.95 -4.87
C THR A 30 37.81 -2.67 -4.96
N MET A 31 38.27 -2.10 -6.06
CA MET A 31 39.68 -1.73 -6.22
C MET A 31 40.13 -0.60 -5.29
N LEU A 32 39.26 0.39 -5.03
CA LEU A 32 39.58 1.54 -4.20
C LEU A 32 39.34 1.29 -2.72
N ASP A 33 38.25 0.62 -2.38
CA ASP A 33 37.76 0.51 -1.00
C ASP A 33 37.71 -0.93 -0.48
N GLY A 34 38.07 -1.94 -1.26
CA GLY A 34 38.03 -3.35 -0.92
C GLY A 34 36.62 -3.94 -0.78
N ARG A 35 35.57 -3.20 -1.18
CA ARG A 35 34.17 -3.62 -1.08
C ARG A 35 33.27 -3.00 -2.17
N PRO A 36 32.10 -3.59 -2.46
CA PRO A 36 31.13 -2.97 -3.35
C PRO A 36 30.67 -1.60 -2.84
N PRO A 37 30.32 -0.65 -3.71
CA PRO A 37 29.81 0.67 -3.34
C PRO A 37 28.32 0.67 -2.94
N TYR A 38 27.67 -0.50 -2.94
CA TYR A 38 26.27 -0.71 -2.60
C TYR A 38 26.10 -1.87 -1.62
N ASN A 39 25.04 -1.85 -0.83
CA ASN A 39 24.66 -2.95 0.07
C ASN A 39 23.72 -3.94 -0.61
N GLN A 40 22.86 -3.44 -1.49
CA GLN A 40 21.87 -4.22 -2.20
C GLN A 40 21.84 -3.85 -3.68
N LEU A 41 21.47 -4.80 -4.52
CA LEU A 41 21.29 -4.63 -5.95
C LEU A 41 19.96 -5.25 -6.36
N LEU A 42 19.10 -4.44 -6.99
CA LEU A 42 17.83 -4.86 -7.51
C LEU A 42 17.80 -4.64 -9.02
N THR A 43 17.43 -5.67 -9.77
CA THR A 43 17.32 -5.58 -11.22
C THR A 43 15.88 -5.81 -11.67
N HIS A 44 15.49 -5.12 -12.73
CA HIS A 44 14.19 -5.29 -13.37
C HIS A 44 14.32 -5.62 -14.86
N GLY A 45 13.26 -6.20 -15.41
CA GLY A 45 13.13 -6.44 -16.85
C GLY A 45 12.77 -5.18 -17.64
N PHE A 46 12.60 -5.35 -18.94
CA PHE A 46 12.24 -4.25 -19.84
C PHE A 46 10.73 -4.06 -19.97
N CYS A 47 10.34 -2.82 -20.24
CA CYS A 47 8.94 -2.52 -20.60
C CYS A 47 8.69 -2.96 -22.05
N VAL A 48 7.63 -3.74 -22.23
CA VAL A 48 7.17 -4.25 -23.52
C VAL A 48 5.70 -3.90 -23.72
N ASP A 49 5.20 -3.96 -24.94
CA ASP A 49 3.79 -3.77 -25.22
C ASP A 49 2.91 -4.96 -24.73
N GLU A 50 1.60 -4.90 -24.92
CA GLU A 50 0.69 -5.97 -24.46
C GLU A 50 0.98 -7.33 -25.12
N LYS A 51 1.60 -7.33 -26.30
CA LYS A 51 1.97 -8.54 -27.04
C LYS A 51 3.33 -9.11 -26.61
N GLY A 52 4.06 -8.38 -25.74
CA GLY A 52 5.42 -8.74 -25.33
C GLY A 52 6.49 -8.27 -26.31
N GLU A 53 6.16 -7.34 -27.21
CA GLU A 53 7.13 -6.80 -28.16
C GLU A 53 7.83 -5.56 -27.59
N LYS A 54 9.15 -5.46 -27.86
CA LYS A 54 9.93 -4.28 -27.48
C LYS A 54 9.32 -3.01 -28.04
N MET A 55 9.09 -2.04 -27.18
CA MET A 55 8.60 -0.72 -27.58
C MET A 55 9.64 0.03 -28.41
N SER A 56 9.24 0.53 -29.55
CA SER A 56 10.11 1.35 -30.42
C SER A 56 9.28 2.39 -31.19
N LYS A 57 9.89 3.54 -31.45
CA LYS A 57 9.27 4.61 -32.25
C LYS A 57 8.90 4.14 -33.67
N SER A 58 9.75 3.29 -34.27
CA SER A 58 9.51 2.74 -35.60
C SER A 58 8.31 1.80 -35.68
N LYS A 59 7.99 1.08 -34.60
CA LYS A 59 6.80 0.21 -34.53
C LYS A 59 5.53 0.97 -34.12
N GLY A 60 5.66 2.19 -33.61
CA GLY A 60 4.52 2.98 -33.14
C GLY A 60 3.83 2.44 -31.87
N ASN A 61 4.47 1.52 -31.15
CA ASN A 61 3.92 0.86 -29.97
C ASN A 61 4.45 1.44 -28.65
N VAL A 62 5.06 2.62 -28.69
CA VAL A 62 5.58 3.30 -27.50
C VAL A 62 4.44 3.91 -26.71
N VAL A 63 4.29 3.53 -25.45
CA VAL A 63 3.42 4.19 -24.48
C VAL A 63 4.26 5.18 -23.67
N ARG A 64 3.90 6.45 -23.75
CA ARG A 64 4.61 7.51 -23.01
C ARG A 64 4.00 7.66 -21.62
N PRO A 65 4.83 7.72 -20.56
CA PRO A 65 4.33 7.96 -19.20
C PRO A 65 3.41 9.19 -19.09
N GLN A 66 3.74 10.25 -19.85
CA GLN A 66 2.95 11.50 -19.87
C GLN A 66 1.50 11.26 -20.34
N GLU A 67 1.30 10.43 -21.36
CA GLU A 67 -0.03 10.11 -21.88
C GLU A 67 -0.90 9.42 -20.83
N ILE A 68 -0.31 8.57 -20.00
CA ILE A 68 -1.01 7.93 -18.88
C ILE A 68 -1.29 8.96 -17.78
N ASN A 69 -0.30 9.78 -17.44
CA ASN A 69 -0.45 10.79 -16.39
C ASN A 69 -1.52 11.82 -16.74
N ASP A 70 -1.55 12.29 -17.97
CA ASP A 70 -2.54 13.29 -18.42
C ASP A 70 -3.96 12.74 -18.43
N LYS A 71 -4.13 11.44 -18.72
CA LYS A 71 -5.45 10.79 -18.80
C LYS A 71 -5.95 10.25 -17.46
N TYR A 72 -5.08 9.67 -16.65
CA TYR A 72 -5.47 8.89 -15.48
C TYR A 72 -4.82 9.37 -14.16
N GLY A 73 -3.81 10.23 -14.25
CA GLY A 73 -2.98 10.64 -13.12
C GLY A 73 -1.79 9.72 -12.85
N ALA A 74 -0.78 10.25 -12.15
CA ALA A 74 0.46 9.52 -11.86
C ALA A 74 0.26 8.29 -10.96
N GLU A 75 -0.80 8.28 -10.15
CA GLU A 75 -1.14 7.15 -9.27
C GLU A 75 -1.35 5.84 -10.04
N ILE A 76 -1.96 5.91 -11.22
CA ILE A 76 -2.22 4.73 -12.04
C ILE A 76 -0.92 4.15 -12.58
N LEU A 77 0.00 4.99 -13.02
CA LEU A 77 1.32 4.54 -13.47
C LEU A 77 2.12 3.93 -12.31
N ARG A 78 2.12 4.56 -11.14
CA ARG A 78 2.78 4.04 -9.93
C ARG A 78 2.19 2.70 -9.50
N LEU A 79 0.86 2.59 -9.49
CA LEU A 79 0.18 1.35 -9.13
C LEU A 79 0.46 0.23 -10.14
N TRP A 80 0.51 0.55 -11.44
CA TRP A 80 0.88 -0.42 -12.47
C TRP A 80 2.29 -0.96 -12.23
N VAL A 81 3.29 -0.09 -12.02
CA VAL A 81 4.67 -0.49 -11.72
C VAL A 81 4.72 -1.41 -10.50
N ALA A 82 4.07 -1.00 -9.40
CA ALA A 82 4.05 -1.77 -8.17
C ALA A 82 3.29 -3.10 -8.28
N SER A 83 2.27 -3.18 -9.15
CA SER A 83 1.48 -4.40 -9.35
C SER A 83 2.12 -5.42 -10.29
N THR A 84 3.21 -5.05 -10.94
CA THR A 84 3.88 -5.93 -11.92
C THR A 84 5.05 -6.65 -11.25
N ASP A 85 5.21 -7.94 -11.55
CA ASP A 85 6.44 -8.64 -11.21
C ASP A 85 7.58 -8.15 -12.11
N TYR A 86 8.41 -7.30 -11.55
CA TYR A 86 9.52 -6.66 -12.26
C TYR A 86 10.70 -7.58 -12.55
N SER A 87 10.72 -8.80 -12.03
CA SER A 87 11.78 -9.77 -12.33
C SER A 87 11.80 -10.22 -13.80
N GLY A 88 10.65 -10.12 -14.47
CA GLY A 88 10.48 -10.39 -15.89
C GLY A 88 10.22 -9.13 -16.73
N GLU A 89 9.68 -9.31 -17.93
CA GLU A 89 9.25 -8.20 -18.78
C GLU A 89 7.98 -7.54 -18.26
N LEU A 90 7.97 -6.21 -18.24
CA LEU A 90 6.84 -5.41 -17.77
C LEU A 90 5.93 -5.07 -18.95
N ARG A 91 4.80 -5.75 -19.06
CA ARG A 91 3.82 -5.49 -20.12
C ARG A 91 2.99 -4.26 -19.81
N LEU A 92 2.85 -3.39 -20.80
CA LEU A 92 2.09 -2.15 -20.70
C LEU A 92 1.21 -1.94 -21.94
N GLY A 93 -0.05 -1.58 -21.71
CA GLY A 93 -0.99 -1.22 -22.75
C GLY A 93 -2.37 -0.87 -22.20
N PRO A 94 -3.32 -0.46 -23.06
CA PRO A 94 -4.61 0.06 -22.64
C PRO A 94 -5.44 -0.91 -21.78
N THR A 95 -5.44 -2.20 -22.10
CA THR A 95 -6.20 -3.22 -21.37
C THR A 95 -5.66 -3.38 -19.96
N ILE A 96 -4.34 -3.41 -19.83
CA ILE A 96 -3.65 -3.55 -18.53
C ILE A 96 -3.91 -2.30 -17.68
N ILE A 97 -3.75 -1.12 -18.24
CA ILE A 97 -4.00 0.15 -17.53
C ILE A 97 -5.46 0.25 -17.06
N ASN A 98 -6.43 -0.15 -17.86
CA ASN A 98 -7.84 -0.13 -17.46
C ASN A 98 -8.09 -1.04 -16.23
N ARG A 99 -7.46 -2.21 -16.15
CA ARG A 99 -7.54 -3.09 -14.96
C ARG A 99 -6.93 -2.42 -13.72
N VAL A 100 -5.82 -1.72 -13.89
CA VAL A 100 -5.19 -0.97 -12.80
C VAL A 100 -6.10 0.17 -12.32
N VAL A 101 -6.76 0.88 -13.25
CA VAL A 101 -7.75 1.92 -12.91
C VAL A 101 -8.90 1.36 -12.07
N GLU A 102 -9.46 0.20 -12.45
CA GLU A 102 -10.52 -0.44 -11.66
C GLU A 102 -10.02 -0.87 -10.27
N SER A 103 -8.80 -1.36 -10.18
CA SER A 103 -8.15 -1.71 -8.92
C SER A 103 -7.99 -0.49 -8.00
N TYR A 104 -7.48 0.61 -8.54
CA TYR A 104 -7.36 1.88 -7.86
C TYR A 104 -8.72 2.39 -7.34
N ARG A 105 -9.77 2.33 -8.17
CA ARG A 105 -11.12 2.76 -7.78
C ARG A 105 -11.65 2.01 -6.56
N ARG A 106 -11.40 0.70 -6.47
CA ARG A 106 -11.80 -0.12 -5.31
C ARG A 106 -11.13 0.37 -4.03
N ILE A 107 -9.80 0.53 -4.06
CA ILE A 107 -9.04 1.04 -2.91
C ILE A 107 -9.56 2.44 -2.51
N ARG A 108 -9.74 3.35 -3.47
CA ARG A 108 -10.24 4.71 -3.21
C ARG A 108 -11.65 4.71 -2.62
N ASN A 109 -12.53 3.85 -3.10
CA ASN A 109 -13.89 3.73 -2.56
C ASN A 109 -13.89 3.23 -1.12
N THR A 110 -13.03 2.27 -0.78
CA THR A 110 -12.85 1.80 0.60
C THR A 110 -12.35 2.93 1.51
N LEU A 111 -11.35 3.69 1.08
CA LEU A 111 -10.88 4.87 1.83
C LEU A 111 -11.99 5.90 2.04
N ARG A 112 -12.79 6.19 1.02
CA ARG A 112 -13.95 7.12 1.15
C ARG A 112 -14.95 6.64 2.18
N PHE A 113 -15.25 5.34 2.20
CA PHE A 113 -16.15 4.76 3.21
C PHE A 113 -15.57 4.92 4.61
N LEU A 114 -14.30 4.59 4.80
CA LEU A 114 -13.60 4.69 6.08
C LEU A 114 -13.60 6.13 6.59
N LEU A 115 -13.21 7.09 5.77
CA LEU A 115 -13.17 8.52 6.11
C LEU A 115 -14.56 9.07 6.44
N ALA A 116 -15.58 8.71 5.66
CA ALA A 116 -16.94 9.19 5.88
C ALA A 116 -17.52 8.69 7.22
N ASN A 117 -17.21 7.44 7.60
CA ASN A 117 -17.75 6.83 8.81
C ASN A 117 -16.93 7.11 10.09
N THR A 118 -15.79 7.79 9.95
CA THR A 118 -14.97 8.26 11.08
C THR A 118 -14.95 9.78 11.22
N SER A 119 -15.72 10.51 10.41
CA SER A 119 -15.73 11.98 10.38
C SER A 119 -16.24 12.65 11.65
N ASP A 120 -17.13 11.97 12.41
CA ASP A 120 -17.70 12.43 13.69
C ASP A 120 -17.05 11.74 14.90
N PHE A 121 -15.87 11.14 14.72
CA PHE A 121 -15.16 10.35 15.73
C PHE A 121 -13.87 11.03 16.15
N SER A 122 -13.63 11.08 17.46
CA SER A 122 -12.36 11.54 18.04
C SER A 122 -11.71 10.42 18.83
N MET A 123 -10.49 10.06 18.47
CA MET A 123 -9.73 9.02 19.18
C MET A 123 -9.52 9.34 20.66
N GLU A 124 -9.42 10.63 21.02
CA GLU A 124 -9.24 11.07 22.41
C GLU A 124 -10.52 10.97 23.26
N LYS A 125 -11.69 11.19 22.64
CA LYS A 125 -12.97 11.32 23.35
C LYS A 125 -13.88 10.11 23.24
N ASP A 126 -13.83 9.45 22.09
CA ASP A 126 -14.84 8.47 21.69
C ASP A 126 -14.29 7.04 21.59
N ALA A 127 -12.97 6.88 21.73
CA ALA A 127 -12.34 5.56 21.57
C ALA A 127 -12.81 4.58 22.65
N VAL A 128 -13.14 3.38 22.21
CA VAL A 128 -13.40 2.23 23.07
C VAL A 128 -12.09 1.44 23.22
N PRO A 129 -11.66 1.15 24.46
CA PRO A 129 -10.51 0.25 24.68
C PRO A 129 -10.68 -1.08 23.93
N VAL A 130 -9.62 -1.60 23.35
CA VAL A 130 -9.70 -2.80 22.48
C VAL A 130 -10.29 -4.00 23.22
N GLU A 131 -9.96 -4.17 24.49
CA GLU A 131 -10.49 -5.22 25.34
C GLU A 131 -12.01 -5.14 25.58
N ASP A 132 -12.57 -3.93 25.49
CA ASP A 132 -13.99 -3.67 25.70
C ASP A 132 -14.80 -3.63 24.40
N MET A 133 -14.14 -3.63 23.25
CA MET A 133 -14.82 -3.62 21.94
C MET A 133 -15.69 -4.85 21.76
N LEU A 134 -16.70 -4.71 20.90
CA LEU A 134 -17.47 -5.86 20.42
C LEU A 134 -16.56 -6.86 19.68
N GLU A 135 -16.91 -8.13 19.80
CA GLU A 135 -16.08 -9.25 19.27
C GLU A 135 -15.69 -9.07 17.80
N LEU A 136 -16.63 -8.66 16.96
CA LEU A 136 -16.38 -8.43 15.53
C LEU A 136 -15.37 -7.29 15.30
N ASP A 137 -15.42 -6.24 16.12
CA ASP A 137 -14.51 -5.10 16.00
C ASP A 137 -13.10 -5.46 16.51
N ARG A 138 -13.01 -6.25 17.59
CA ARG A 138 -11.73 -6.85 18.04
C ARG A 138 -11.10 -7.73 16.96
N TRP A 139 -11.93 -8.58 16.34
CA TRP A 139 -11.47 -9.37 15.20
C TRP A 139 -10.91 -8.50 14.08
N ALA A 140 -11.59 -7.42 13.72
CA ALA A 140 -11.15 -6.53 12.65
C ALA A 140 -9.80 -5.87 12.96
N VAL A 141 -9.56 -5.48 14.22
CA VAL A 141 -8.26 -4.95 14.67
C VAL A 141 -7.18 -6.03 14.62
N ALA A 142 -7.48 -7.25 15.10
CA ALA A 142 -6.55 -8.38 15.04
C ALA A 142 -6.19 -8.75 13.60
N TYR A 143 -7.19 -8.79 12.72
CA TYR A 143 -7.01 -9.07 11.30
C TYR A 143 -6.17 -7.98 10.59
N ALA A 144 -6.43 -6.72 10.90
CA ALA A 144 -5.63 -5.61 10.39
C ALA A 144 -4.15 -5.69 10.85
N ALA A 145 -3.90 -6.10 12.08
CA ALA A 145 -2.56 -6.28 12.59
C ALA A 145 -1.80 -7.43 11.89
N ASP A 146 -2.47 -8.57 11.66
CA ASP A 146 -1.89 -9.68 10.88
C ASP A 146 -1.66 -9.28 9.42
N PHE A 147 -2.64 -8.62 8.81
CA PHE A 147 -2.51 -8.08 7.46
C PHE A 147 -1.31 -7.14 7.32
N GLN A 148 -1.14 -6.19 8.25
CA GLN A 148 0.02 -5.29 8.23
C GLN A 148 1.34 -6.05 8.30
N LYS A 149 1.46 -7.07 9.17
CA LYS A 149 2.67 -7.90 9.27
C LYS A 149 3.01 -8.54 7.92
N ARG A 150 2.02 -9.13 7.25
CA ARG A 150 2.21 -9.74 5.92
C ARG A 150 2.66 -8.73 4.87
N VAL A 151 2.02 -7.56 4.83
CA VAL A 151 2.41 -6.48 3.90
C VAL A 151 3.83 -6.01 4.14
N LEU A 152 4.26 -5.83 5.40
CA LEU A 152 5.61 -5.38 5.73
C LEU A 152 6.68 -6.40 5.35
N VAL A 153 6.40 -7.70 5.43
CA VAL A 153 7.28 -8.77 4.93
C VAL A 153 7.50 -8.65 3.42
N GLU A 154 6.42 -8.38 2.67
CA GLU A 154 6.50 -8.21 1.22
C GLU A 154 7.25 -6.92 0.83
N TYR A 155 7.04 -5.81 1.55
CA TYR A 155 7.82 -4.59 1.37
C TYR A 155 9.31 -4.81 1.66
N GLY A 156 9.64 -5.46 2.77
CA GLY A 156 11.02 -5.76 3.15
C GLY A 156 11.76 -6.68 2.15
N SER A 157 10.99 -7.45 1.37
CA SER A 157 11.50 -8.35 0.33
C SER A 157 11.41 -7.75 -1.07
N TYR A 158 11.01 -6.48 -1.21
CA TYR A 158 10.78 -5.79 -2.49
C TYR A 158 9.77 -6.47 -3.42
N ARG A 159 8.87 -7.31 -2.90
CA ARG A 159 7.81 -7.97 -3.67
C ARG A 159 6.55 -7.10 -3.75
N PHE A 160 6.66 -5.97 -4.43
CA PHE A 160 5.60 -4.95 -4.47
C PHE A 160 4.29 -5.46 -5.11
N HIS A 161 4.36 -6.36 -6.08
CA HIS A 161 3.18 -6.98 -6.69
C HIS A 161 2.34 -7.78 -5.65
N ASN A 162 3.00 -8.43 -4.70
CA ASN A 162 2.31 -9.08 -3.58
C ASN A 162 1.68 -8.06 -2.62
N VAL A 163 2.38 -6.94 -2.34
CA VAL A 163 1.82 -5.83 -1.56
C VAL A 163 0.52 -5.33 -2.20
N VAL A 164 0.54 -5.07 -3.51
CA VAL A 164 -0.65 -4.59 -4.23
C VAL A 164 -1.77 -5.62 -4.17
N THR A 165 -1.47 -6.90 -4.37
CA THR A 165 -2.46 -7.99 -4.29
C THR A 165 -3.09 -8.06 -2.90
N LEU A 166 -2.29 -8.01 -1.85
CA LEU A 166 -2.76 -7.99 -0.47
C LEU A 166 -3.66 -6.78 -0.19
N LEU A 167 -3.24 -5.58 -0.59
CA LEU A 167 -4.03 -4.34 -0.43
C LEU A 167 -5.37 -4.42 -1.17
N GLN A 168 -5.39 -4.95 -2.38
CA GLN A 168 -6.62 -5.12 -3.16
C GLN A 168 -7.58 -6.11 -2.51
N THR A 169 -7.08 -7.26 -2.07
CA THR A 169 -7.89 -8.28 -1.39
C THR A 169 -8.44 -7.73 -0.09
N PHE A 170 -7.60 -7.10 0.72
CA PHE A 170 -8.02 -6.49 1.97
C PHE A 170 -9.11 -5.44 1.76
N ALA A 171 -8.93 -4.51 0.82
CA ALA A 171 -9.89 -3.43 0.57
C ALA A 171 -11.20 -3.94 -0.03
N SER A 172 -11.17 -4.92 -0.94
CA SER A 172 -12.37 -5.36 -1.68
C SER A 172 -13.09 -6.52 -1.02
N THR A 173 -12.37 -7.49 -0.50
CA THR A 173 -12.94 -8.75 0.02
C THR A 173 -13.07 -8.68 1.53
N ASP A 174 -11.97 -8.53 2.23
CA ASP A 174 -11.95 -8.69 3.69
C ASP A 174 -12.70 -7.55 4.40
N LEU A 175 -12.43 -6.32 3.99
CA LEU A 175 -13.18 -5.16 4.48
C LEU A 175 -14.49 -4.99 3.72
N GLY A 176 -14.41 -4.82 2.40
CA GLY A 176 -15.53 -4.34 1.58
C GLY A 176 -16.73 -5.25 1.57
N SER A 177 -16.53 -6.56 1.31
CA SER A 177 -17.65 -7.50 1.18
C SER A 177 -18.10 -8.12 2.50
N PHE A 178 -17.33 -7.98 3.57
CA PHE A 178 -17.68 -8.57 4.86
C PHE A 178 -17.80 -7.51 5.94
N TYR A 179 -16.69 -7.03 6.51
CA TYR A 179 -16.72 -6.19 7.71
C TYR A 179 -17.52 -4.89 7.53
N LEU A 180 -17.22 -4.13 6.47
CA LEU A 180 -17.91 -2.87 6.21
C LEU A 180 -19.38 -3.06 5.87
N ASP A 181 -19.73 -4.16 5.22
CA ASP A 181 -21.13 -4.48 4.90
C ASP A 181 -21.94 -4.77 6.16
N VAL A 182 -21.42 -5.61 7.04
CA VAL A 182 -22.03 -5.94 8.35
C VAL A 182 -22.18 -4.70 9.24
N LEU A 183 -21.25 -3.74 9.16
CA LEU A 183 -21.28 -2.55 9.98
C LEU A 183 -22.32 -1.50 9.56
N LYS A 184 -22.88 -1.57 8.36
CA LYS A 184 -23.79 -0.52 7.83
C LYS A 184 -24.95 -0.22 8.77
N ASP A 185 -25.65 -1.23 9.24
CA ASP A 185 -26.77 -1.03 10.15
C ASP A 185 -26.31 -0.33 11.44
N ARG A 186 -25.21 -0.79 12.01
CA ARG A 186 -24.66 -0.21 13.23
C ARG A 186 -24.23 1.24 13.05
N LEU A 187 -23.58 1.55 11.92
CA LEU A 187 -23.08 2.91 11.64
C LEU A 187 -24.20 3.91 11.31
N TYR A 188 -25.29 3.44 10.67
CA TYR A 188 -26.33 4.34 10.15
C TYR A 188 -27.61 4.37 10.98
N THR A 189 -27.92 3.33 11.74
CA THR A 189 -29.19 3.23 12.47
C THR A 189 -29.06 3.43 13.99
N THR A 190 -27.86 3.28 14.56
CA THR A 190 -27.66 3.47 15.99
C THR A 190 -27.37 4.92 16.34
N GLY A 191 -27.64 5.32 17.57
CA GLY A 191 -27.33 6.66 18.05
C GLY A 191 -25.85 7.00 17.95
N ALA A 192 -25.53 8.26 17.65
CA ALA A 192 -24.17 8.74 17.43
C ALA A 192 -23.20 8.40 18.57
N GLN A 193 -23.69 8.40 19.83
CA GLN A 193 -22.90 8.11 21.03
C GLN A 193 -23.09 6.68 21.54
N SER A 194 -23.72 5.78 20.76
CA SER A 194 -23.91 4.41 21.20
C SER A 194 -22.58 3.67 21.29
N PHE A 195 -22.43 2.84 22.31
CA PHE A 195 -21.24 2.00 22.50
C PHE A 195 -20.92 1.16 21.25
N ALA A 196 -21.94 0.54 20.67
CA ALA A 196 -21.77 -0.30 19.49
C ALA A 196 -21.23 0.45 18.27
N ARG A 197 -21.66 1.72 18.08
CA ARG A 197 -21.14 2.58 17.02
C ARG A 197 -19.71 3.02 17.30
N ARG A 198 -19.43 3.45 18.54
CA ARG A 198 -18.07 3.90 18.93
C ARG A 198 -17.06 2.75 18.90
N SER A 199 -17.46 1.53 19.25
CA SER A 199 -16.64 0.33 19.09
C SER A 199 -16.24 0.11 17.62
N ALA A 200 -17.23 0.15 16.70
CA ALA A 200 -16.97 0.03 15.28
C ALA A 200 -16.09 1.17 14.75
N GLN A 201 -16.37 2.42 15.13
CA GLN A 201 -15.60 3.57 14.68
C GLN A 201 -14.16 3.55 15.18
N THR A 202 -13.90 3.04 16.38
CA THR A 202 -12.53 2.85 16.88
C THR A 202 -11.76 1.87 15.99
N ALA A 203 -12.35 0.74 15.63
CA ALA A 203 -11.74 -0.20 14.70
C ALA A 203 -11.50 0.41 13.32
N LEU A 204 -12.52 1.11 12.77
CA LEU A 204 -12.38 1.80 11.46
C LEU A 204 -11.29 2.86 11.48
N TYR A 205 -11.15 3.62 12.56
CA TYR A 205 -10.10 4.62 12.72
C TYR A 205 -8.71 3.99 12.69
N LEU A 206 -8.50 2.92 13.46
CA LEU A 206 -7.23 2.18 13.50
C LEU A 206 -6.88 1.59 12.13
N ILE A 207 -7.87 0.98 11.45
CA ILE A 207 -7.71 0.44 10.10
C ILE A 207 -7.37 1.55 9.10
N THR A 208 -8.03 2.71 9.18
CA THR A 208 -7.75 3.85 8.30
C THR A 208 -6.32 4.35 8.49
N ALA A 209 -5.92 4.58 9.75
CA ALA A 209 -4.58 5.04 10.08
C ALA A 209 -3.48 4.09 9.60
N MET A 210 -3.71 2.78 9.73
CA MET A 210 -2.81 1.74 9.21
C MET A 210 -2.77 1.75 7.68
N LEU A 211 -3.94 1.72 7.03
CA LEU A 211 -4.06 1.58 5.58
C LEU A 211 -3.42 2.77 4.86
N LEU A 212 -3.63 4.00 5.34
CA LEU A 212 -3.01 5.19 4.76
C LEU A 212 -1.48 5.09 4.75
N ARG A 213 -0.87 4.60 5.83
CA ARG A 213 0.58 4.40 5.92
C ARG A 213 1.09 3.30 5.01
N LEU A 214 0.32 2.21 4.87
CA LEU A 214 0.69 1.09 4.02
C LEU A 214 0.60 1.43 2.53
N ILE A 215 -0.34 2.27 2.11
CA ILE A 215 -0.47 2.65 0.70
C ILE A 215 0.44 3.82 0.30
N ALA A 216 0.91 4.62 1.25
CA ALA A 216 1.69 5.83 0.99
C ALA A 216 2.92 5.62 0.08
N PRO A 217 3.70 4.54 0.19
CA PRO A 217 4.84 4.29 -0.70
C PRO A 217 4.44 4.09 -2.17
N ILE A 218 3.22 3.64 -2.45
CA ILE A 218 2.73 3.33 -3.80
C ILE A 218 1.76 4.40 -4.28
N LEU A 219 0.67 4.65 -3.54
CA LEU A 219 -0.37 5.63 -3.84
C LEU A 219 -0.13 6.92 -3.05
N SER A 220 0.98 7.57 -3.33
CA SER A 220 1.51 8.66 -2.51
C SER A 220 0.59 9.89 -2.45
N PHE A 221 0.01 10.29 -3.59
CA PHE A 221 -0.88 11.47 -3.64
C PHE A 221 -2.22 11.18 -2.98
N THR A 222 -2.77 10.00 -3.23
CA THR A 222 -4.04 9.56 -2.61
C THR A 222 -3.90 9.41 -1.10
N ALA A 223 -2.78 8.85 -0.63
CA ALA A 223 -2.51 8.71 0.79
C ALA A 223 -2.41 10.06 1.48
N GLU A 224 -1.70 11.03 0.89
CA GLU A 224 -1.55 12.38 1.44
C GLU A 224 -2.88 13.14 1.44
N GLU A 225 -3.64 13.12 0.34
CA GLU A 225 -4.98 13.72 0.27
C GLU A 225 -5.91 13.17 1.37
N ALA A 226 -5.93 11.85 1.50
CA ALA A 226 -6.77 11.18 2.50
C ALA A 226 -6.28 11.42 3.93
N PHE A 227 -4.96 11.48 4.16
CA PHE A 227 -4.37 11.76 5.46
C PHE A 227 -4.72 13.15 5.97
N LYS A 228 -4.70 14.18 5.12
CA LYS A 228 -5.11 15.53 5.48
C LYS A 228 -6.59 15.65 5.83
N LEU A 229 -7.44 14.81 5.26
CA LEU A 229 -8.85 14.70 5.65
C LEU A 229 -9.03 13.93 6.95
N PHE A 230 -8.21 12.90 7.18
CA PHE A 230 -8.25 12.05 8.36
C PHE A 230 -7.71 12.76 9.61
N SER A 231 -6.64 13.54 9.45
CA SER A 231 -5.98 14.29 10.51
C SER A 231 -5.81 15.77 10.14
N PRO A 232 -6.92 16.55 10.10
CA PRO A 232 -6.92 17.92 9.55
C PRO A 232 -6.07 18.92 10.34
N ASN A 233 -5.72 18.61 11.59
CA ASN A 233 -4.91 19.46 12.44
C ASN A 233 -3.42 19.12 12.40
N ALA A 234 -3.01 18.12 11.60
CA ALA A 234 -1.61 17.79 11.42
C ALA A 234 -0.96 18.73 10.41
N ASP A 235 -0.01 19.56 10.86
CA ASP A 235 0.90 20.29 9.97
C ASP A 235 1.86 19.32 9.23
N GLU A 236 1.81 18.05 9.59
CA GLU A 236 2.67 16.99 9.11
C GLU A 236 2.08 16.30 7.86
N THR A 237 2.96 15.73 7.08
CA THR A 237 2.62 14.90 5.91
C THR A 237 2.64 13.43 6.29
N ILE A 238 1.85 12.58 5.59
CA ILE A 238 1.89 11.12 5.74
C ILE A 238 3.31 10.56 5.55
N PHE A 239 4.17 11.25 4.80
CA PHE A 239 5.52 10.81 4.48
C PHE A 239 6.52 10.96 5.64
N THR A 240 6.17 11.65 6.71
CA THR A 240 6.94 11.71 7.96
C THR A 240 6.47 10.69 8.99
N GLU A 241 5.35 10.02 8.72
CA GLU A 241 4.79 8.99 9.57
C GLU A 241 5.49 7.64 9.41
N THR A 242 5.59 6.90 10.50
CA THR A 242 6.04 5.50 10.50
C THR A 242 4.86 4.55 10.43
N PHE A 243 5.11 3.27 10.11
CA PHE A 243 4.07 2.25 10.14
C PHE A 243 3.43 2.15 11.53
N LEU A 244 2.11 2.05 11.57
CA LEU A 244 1.34 2.13 12.80
C LEU A 244 1.60 0.90 13.68
N LYS A 245 1.85 1.14 14.97
CA LYS A 245 1.81 0.06 15.95
C LYS A 245 0.36 -0.11 16.42
N LEU A 246 -0.32 -1.08 15.86
CA LEU A 246 -1.68 -1.43 16.26
C LEU A 246 -1.70 -1.99 17.69
N PRO A 247 -2.78 -1.75 18.46
CA PRO A 247 -2.95 -2.32 19.78
C PRO A 247 -3.02 -3.86 19.72
N GLU A 248 -2.54 -4.50 20.75
CA GLU A 248 -2.57 -5.97 20.86
C GLU A 248 -3.98 -6.43 21.26
N VAL A 249 -4.48 -7.46 20.58
CA VAL A 249 -5.75 -8.12 20.90
C VAL A 249 -5.41 -9.45 21.58
N LYS A 250 -5.78 -9.60 22.85
CA LYS A 250 -5.39 -10.75 23.69
C LYS A 250 -5.84 -12.11 23.17
N ASP A 251 -6.98 -12.16 22.48
CA ASP A 251 -7.61 -13.37 21.94
C ASP A 251 -7.52 -13.44 20.40
N ALA A 252 -6.53 -12.75 19.81
CA ALA A 252 -6.39 -12.59 18.37
C ALA A 252 -6.45 -13.92 17.59
N ASP A 253 -5.66 -14.91 17.98
CA ASP A 253 -5.60 -16.20 17.27
C ASP A 253 -6.93 -16.93 17.30
N ALA A 254 -7.66 -16.89 18.42
CA ALA A 254 -8.97 -17.50 18.56
C ALA A 254 -10.02 -16.77 17.70
N LEU A 255 -9.99 -15.44 17.66
CA LEU A 255 -10.88 -14.62 16.83
C LEU A 255 -10.62 -14.85 15.35
N LEU A 256 -9.36 -14.87 14.92
CA LEU A 256 -8.98 -15.12 13.53
C LEU A 256 -9.39 -16.53 13.08
N ALA A 257 -9.19 -17.55 13.92
CA ALA A 257 -9.61 -18.93 13.63
C ALA A 257 -11.14 -19.06 13.53
N LYS A 258 -11.88 -18.40 14.42
CA LYS A 258 -13.37 -18.46 14.44
C LYS A 258 -14.00 -17.92 13.17
N LEU A 259 -13.49 -16.79 12.66
CA LEU A 259 -14.06 -16.13 11.46
C LEU A 259 -13.45 -16.60 10.14
N SER A 260 -12.39 -17.40 10.15
CA SER A 260 -11.89 -18.07 8.94
C SER A 260 -12.79 -19.20 8.44
N LEU A 261 -13.83 -19.55 9.21
CA LEU A 261 -14.82 -20.59 8.89
C LEU A 261 -16.07 -20.05 8.18
N ILE A 262 -16.16 -18.73 8.00
CA ILE A 262 -17.24 -18.01 7.30
C ILE A 262 -16.75 -17.51 5.95
#